data_7ce24de4eb1e8441d6b185f53c9308a1
#
_entry.id   7ce24de4eb1e8441d6b185f53c9308a1
#
_cell.length_a   1.000
_cell.length_b   1.000
_cell.length_c   1.000
_cell.angle_alpha   90.00
_cell.angle_beta   90.00
_cell.angle_gamma   90.00
#
_symmetry.space_group_name_H-M   'P 1'
#
loop_
_entity.id
_entity.type
_entity.pdbx_description
1 polymer ?
#
loop_
_entity_poly.entity_id
_entity_poly.type
_entity_poly.pdbx_seq_one_letter_code
_entity_poly.pdbx_strand_id
1 'polypeptide(L)'
;MAQNKALDLRAKADEIMRIAETYSVDKNFLFLTTFRRYQFQIGALEQLEDTLNEDKLLVTKEYVKGRKNLYAHPALAEYAKMSTAADRTVATLIKIVNSFTEGEEDDGEDSLMAALRGETIE
;
A
#
# COMPACT_ATOMS: atom_id res chain seq x y z
N MET A 1 0.45 24.70 -6.01
CA MET A 1 0.49 24.11 -5.83
C MET A 1 -0.04 23.22 -5.46
N ALA A 2 -0.24 22.77 -5.58
CA ALA A 2 -0.68 21.93 -5.28
C ALA A 2 -0.63 21.28 -4.60
N GLN A 3 -0.94 21.24 -4.10
CA GLN A 3 -0.92 20.60 -3.33
C GLN A 3 -1.79 19.59 -3.02
N ASN A 4 -2.66 19.19 -3.63
CA ASN A 4 -3.46 18.07 -3.46
C ASN A 4 -2.82 16.87 -4.01
N LYS A 5 -1.63 16.59 -3.59
CA LYS A 5 -0.96 15.43 -4.03
C LYS A 5 -1.47 14.24 -3.36
N ALA A 6 -1.49 13.12 -4.05
CA ALA A 6 -1.79 11.84 -3.47
C ALA A 6 -0.75 11.53 -2.42
N LEU A 7 -1.10 10.67 -1.49
CA LEU A 7 -0.17 10.25 -0.47
C LEU A 7 1.03 9.58 -1.13
N ASP A 8 2.18 9.83 -0.56
CA ASP A 8 3.40 9.19 -1.02
C ASP A 8 3.55 7.87 -0.29
N LEU A 9 3.22 6.78 -0.94
CA LEU A 9 3.25 5.48 -0.31
C LEU A 9 4.65 5.06 0.11
N ARG A 10 5.66 5.53 -0.61
CA ARG A 10 7.02 5.20 -0.21
C ARG A 10 7.39 5.87 1.08
N ALA A 11 6.97 7.11 1.27
CA ALA A 11 7.22 7.80 2.52
C ALA A 11 6.50 7.11 3.66
N LYS A 12 5.30 6.60 3.39
CA LYS A 12 4.56 5.88 4.42
C LYS A 12 5.20 4.56 4.74
N ALA A 13 5.77 3.89 3.75
CA ALA A 13 6.50 2.65 4.01
C ALA A 13 7.71 2.93 4.88
N ASP A 14 8.42 4.04 4.61
CA ASP A 14 9.57 4.40 5.45
C ASP A 14 9.14 4.63 6.88
N GLU A 15 7.97 5.20 7.05
CA GLU A 15 7.43 5.44 8.38
C GLU A 15 7.20 4.13 9.12
N ILE A 16 6.67 3.13 8.42
CA ILE A 16 6.47 1.81 9.01
C ILE A 16 7.81 1.23 9.45
N MET A 17 8.83 1.39 8.62
CA MET A 17 10.15 0.89 8.98
C MET A 17 10.68 1.59 10.23
N ARG A 18 10.47 2.91 10.33
CA ARG A 18 10.93 3.64 11.51
C ARG A 18 10.23 3.14 12.76
N ILE A 19 8.94 2.85 12.66
CA ILE A 19 8.21 2.33 13.80
C ILE A 19 8.77 0.96 14.19
N ALA A 20 9.03 0.13 13.19
CA ALA A 20 9.60 -1.19 13.46
C ALA A 20 10.95 -1.08 14.15
N GLU A 21 11.76 -0.11 13.75
CA GLU A 21 13.05 0.10 14.37
C GLU A 21 12.89 0.52 15.83
N THR A 22 11.91 1.36 16.10
CA THR A 22 11.64 1.80 17.46
C THR A 22 11.37 0.63 18.40
N TYR A 23 10.70 -0.38 17.90
CA TYR A 23 10.36 -1.54 18.73
C TYR A 23 11.30 -2.73 18.49
N SER A 24 12.37 -2.49 17.76
CA SER A 24 13.38 -3.52 17.48
C SER A 24 12.83 -4.70 16.70
N VAL A 25 11.88 -4.45 15.84
CA VAL A 25 11.28 -5.49 15.01
C VAL A 25 11.92 -5.50 13.62
N ASP A 26 12.69 -4.48 13.31
CA ASP A 26 13.20 -4.27 11.96
C ASP A 26 14.11 -5.36 11.45
N LYS A 27 14.66 -6.19 12.33
CA LYS A 27 15.52 -7.28 11.90
C LYS A 27 14.84 -8.62 11.95
N ASN A 28 13.58 -8.64 12.31
CA ASN A 28 12.83 -9.89 12.35
C ASN A 28 12.61 -10.40 10.93
N PHE A 29 12.88 -11.68 10.74
CA PHE A 29 12.79 -12.26 9.40
C PHE A 29 11.39 -12.11 8.79
N LEU A 30 10.38 -12.39 9.59
CA LEU A 30 9.01 -12.30 9.08
C LEU A 30 8.67 -10.86 8.69
N PHE A 31 9.09 -9.90 9.52
CA PHE A 31 8.86 -8.50 9.22
C PHE A 31 9.55 -8.12 7.91
N LEU A 32 10.82 -8.49 7.78
CA LEU A 32 11.58 -8.12 6.60
C LEU A 32 11.00 -8.71 5.33
N THR A 33 10.59 -9.96 5.39
CA THR A 33 10.00 -10.62 4.23
C THR A 33 8.71 -9.93 3.83
N THR A 34 7.88 -9.62 4.81
CA THR A 34 6.59 -8.98 4.54
C THR A 34 6.79 -7.56 4.06
N PHE A 35 7.73 -6.85 4.67
CA PHE A 35 8.00 -5.47 4.29
C PHE A 35 8.51 -5.39 2.85
N ARG A 36 9.35 -6.33 2.47
CA ARG A 36 9.84 -6.36 1.10
C ARG A 36 8.72 -6.59 0.11
N ARG A 37 7.78 -7.47 0.46
CA ARG A 37 6.62 -7.69 -0.39
C ARG A 37 5.82 -6.40 -0.53
N TYR A 38 5.67 -5.68 0.57
CA TYR A 38 4.93 -4.42 0.54
C TYR A 38 5.62 -3.41 -0.37
N GLN A 39 6.93 -3.32 -0.29
CA GLN A 39 7.68 -2.41 -1.15
C GLN A 39 7.47 -2.75 -2.63
N PHE A 40 7.46 -4.03 -2.94
CA PHE A 40 7.23 -4.45 -4.31
C PHE A 40 5.82 -4.05 -4.76
N GLN A 41 4.85 -4.24 -3.88
CA GLN A 41 3.48 -3.90 -4.21
C GLN A 41 3.29 -2.41 -4.44
N ILE A 42 3.96 -1.59 -3.63
CA ILE A 42 3.91 -0.16 -3.82
C ILE A 42 4.49 0.22 -5.19
N GLY A 43 5.61 -0.39 -5.54
CA GLY A 43 6.21 -0.11 -6.84
C GLY A 43 5.28 -0.49 -7.99
N ALA A 44 4.62 -1.63 -7.86
CA ALA A 44 3.69 -2.06 -8.89
C ALA A 44 2.50 -1.10 -8.99
N LEU A 45 2.00 -0.65 -7.84
CA LEU A 45 0.90 0.31 -7.85
C LEU A 45 1.31 1.62 -8.52
N GLU A 46 2.53 2.07 -8.26
CA GLU A 46 2.99 3.29 -8.89
C GLU A 46 3.05 3.15 -10.40
N GLN A 47 3.52 2.02 -10.88
CA GLN A 47 3.58 1.80 -12.32
C GLN A 47 2.18 1.74 -12.93
N LEU A 48 1.26 1.09 -12.24
CA LEU A 48 -0.10 1.03 -12.74
C LEU A 48 -0.74 2.41 -12.75
N GLU A 49 -0.47 3.21 -11.72
CA GLU A 49 -0.98 4.57 -11.66
C GLU A 49 -0.43 5.40 -12.81
N ASP A 50 0.86 5.25 -13.10
CA ASP A 50 1.44 5.98 -14.22
C ASP A 50 0.78 5.59 -15.53
N THR A 51 0.57 4.29 -15.71
CA THR A 51 -0.08 3.80 -16.92
C THR A 51 -1.48 4.38 -17.06
N LEU A 52 -2.23 4.36 -15.96
CA LEU A 52 -3.59 4.85 -16.00
C LEU A 52 -3.66 6.36 -16.19
N ASN A 53 -2.66 7.07 -15.68
CA ASN A 53 -2.61 8.52 -15.86
C ASN A 53 -2.26 8.90 -17.29
N GLU A 54 -1.43 8.11 -17.93
CA GLU A 54 -1.01 8.39 -19.29
C GLU A 54 -2.04 7.95 -20.31
N ASP A 55 -2.72 6.85 -20.03
CA ASP A 55 -3.70 6.30 -20.93
C ASP A 55 -5.10 6.71 -20.50
N LYS A 56 -6.04 6.53 -21.38
CA LYS A 56 -7.41 6.77 -21.00
C LYS A 56 -7.90 5.60 -20.18
N LEU A 57 -8.73 5.89 -19.20
CA LEU A 57 -9.31 4.82 -18.39
C LEU A 57 -10.20 3.90 -19.20
N LEU A 58 -10.84 4.48 -20.22
CA LEU A 58 -11.60 3.69 -21.17
C LEU A 58 -10.84 3.69 -22.48
N VAL A 59 -10.74 2.55 -23.10
CA VAL A 59 -10.03 2.43 -24.36
C VAL A 59 -10.99 1.86 -25.41
N THR A 60 -10.61 2.02 -26.67
CA THR A 60 -11.42 1.56 -27.76
C THR A 60 -10.82 0.28 -28.33
N LYS A 61 -11.66 -0.68 -28.57
CA LYS A 61 -11.21 -1.92 -29.14
C LYS A 61 -12.16 -2.31 -30.27
N GLU A 62 -11.58 -2.79 -31.37
CA GLU A 62 -12.35 -3.19 -32.51
C GLU A 62 -12.60 -4.69 -32.44
N TYR A 63 -13.82 -5.09 -32.13
CA TYR A 63 -14.14 -6.49 -32.01
C TYR A 63 -14.58 -7.07 -33.35
N VAL A 64 -15.25 -6.24 -34.13
CA VAL A 64 -15.70 -6.66 -35.45
C VAL A 64 -15.19 -5.63 -36.42
N LYS A 65 -14.73 -6.07 -37.58
CA LYS A 65 -14.16 -5.18 -38.54
C LYS A 65 -15.03 -3.94 -38.73
N GLY A 66 -14.48 -2.79 -38.53
CA GLY A 66 -15.18 -1.54 -38.68
C GLY A 66 -16.01 -1.11 -37.50
N ARG A 67 -16.04 -1.91 -36.45
CA ARG A 67 -16.82 -1.59 -35.27
C ARG A 67 -15.91 -1.49 -34.08
N LYS A 68 -16.08 -0.46 -33.30
CA LYS A 68 -15.24 -0.20 -32.12
C LYS A 68 -16.11 -0.09 -30.90
N ASN A 69 -15.65 -0.66 -29.81
CA ASN A 69 -16.34 -0.60 -28.53
C ASN A 69 -15.41 -0.07 -27.48
N LEU A 70 -15.96 0.71 -26.57
CA LEU A 70 -15.19 1.20 -25.44
C LEU A 70 -15.16 0.14 -24.37
N TYR A 71 -14.06 0.02 -23.70
CA TYR A 71 -13.96 -0.89 -22.56
C TYR A 71 -12.96 -0.33 -21.57
N ALA A 72 -13.03 -0.82 -20.32
CA ALA A 72 -12.15 -0.33 -19.27
C ALA A 72 -10.71 -0.72 -19.57
N HIS A 73 -9.80 0.18 -19.24
CA HIS A 73 -8.39 -0.11 -19.40
C HIS A 73 -8.04 -1.34 -18.56
N PRO A 74 -7.32 -2.30 -19.15
CA PRO A 74 -7.00 -3.52 -18.41
C PRO A 74 -6.29 -3.28 -17.09
N ALA A 75 -5.49 -2.22 -17.00
CA ALA A 75 -4.75 -1.93 -15.78
C ALA A 75 -5.65 -1.59 -14.61
N LEU A 76 -6.92 -1.22 -14.85
CA LEU A 76 -7.83 -0.94 -13.75
C LEU A 76 -8.06 -2.15 -12.88
N ALA A 77 -8.27 -3.31 -13.49
CA ALA A 77 -8.48 -4.53 -12.73
C ALA A 77 -7.23 -4.93 -11.98
N GLU A 78 -6.09 -4.79 -12.63
CA GLU A 78 -4.83 -5.13 -11.97
C GLU A 78 -4.56 -4.18 -10.81
N TYR A 79 -4.87 -2.91 -10.99
CA TYR A 79 -4.68 -1.94 -9.93
C TYR A 79 -5.54 -2.29 -8.72
N ALA A 80 -6.79 -2.68 -8.94
CA ALA A 80 -7.68 -3.05 -7.85
C ALA A 80 -7.16 -4.28 -7.12
N LYS A 81 -6.68 -5.27 -7.86
CA LYS A 81 -6.14 -6.47 -7.24
C LYS A 81 -4.90 -6.16 -6.42
N MET A 82 -4.01 -5.35 -6.97
CA MET A 82 -2.79 -5.02 -6.25
C MET A 82 -3.08 -4.18 -5.02
N SER A 83 -4.06 -3.27 -5.11
CA SER A 83 -4.44 -2.47 -3.95
C SER A 83 -4.94 -3.34 -2.82
N THR A 84 -5.78 -4.33 -3.15
CA THR A 84 -6.28 -5.24 -2.13
C THR A 84 -5.13 -6.05 -1.52
N ALA A 85 -4.21 -6.50 -2.36
CA ALA A 85 -3.08 -7.27 -1.86
C ALA A 85 -2.21 -6.42 -0.94
N ALA A 86 -1.97 -5.16 -1.32
CA ALA A 86 -1.16 -4.28 -0.49
C ALA A 86 -1.84 -4.00 0.84
N ASP A 87 -3.16 -3.84 0.83
CA ASP A 87 -3.90 -3.64 2.08
C ASP A 87 -3.70 -4.81 3.03
N ARG A 88 -3.73 -6.02 2.49
CA ARG A 88 -3.53 -7.20 3.32
C ARG A 88 -2.11 -7.27 3.85
N THR A 89 -1.16 -6.89 3.01
CA THR A 89 0.23 -6.92 3.43
C THR A 89 0.47 -5.93 4.57
N VAL A 90 -0.09 -4.73 4.45
CA VAL A 90 0.09 -3.74 5.50
C VAL A 90 -0.58 -4.19 6.80
N ALA A 91 -1.75 -4.83 6.70
CA ALA A 91 -2.39 -5.37 7.90
C ALA A 91 -1.52 -6.42 8.57
N THR A 92 -0.84 -7.24 7.76
CA THR A 92 0.09 -8.22 8.30
C THR A 92 1.26 -7.55 8.99
N LEU A 93 1.81 -6.49 8.38
CA LEU A 93 2.90 -5.76 9.00
C LEU A 93 2.50 -5.20 10.36
N ILE A 94 1.29 -4.66 10.45
CA ILE A 94 0.80 -4.13 11.70
C ILE A 94 0.73 -5.24 12.75
N LYS A 95 0.23 -6.40 12.37
CA LYS A 95 0.14 -7.52 13.30
C LYS A 95 1.51 -7.97 13.78
N ILE A 96 2.47 -7.99 12.86
CA ILE A 96 3.81 -8.41 13.24
C ILE A 96 4.40 -7.45 14.26
N VAL A 97 4.31 -6.16 14.00
CA VAL A 97 4.87 -5.18 14.90
C VAL A 97 4.18 -5.26 16.26
N ASN A 98 2.85 -5.37 16.25
CA ASN A 98 2.11 -5.45 17.49
C ASN A 98 2.47 -6.66 18.31
N SER A 99 2.74 -7.78 17.66
CA SER A 99 3.08 -8.99 18.41
C SER A 99 4.40 -8.85 19.13
N PHE A 100 5.27 -7.97 18.65
CA PHE A 100 6.55 -7.75 19.31
C PHE A 100 6.53 -6.59 20.29
N THR A 101 5.46 -5.81 20.30
CA THR A 101 5.34 -4.72 21.26
C THR A 101 4.40 -5.06 22.38
N GLU A 102 3.66 -6.17 22.23
CA GLU A 102 2.62 -6.53 23.16
C GLU A 102 3.09 -6.67 24.58
N GLY A 103 4.21 -7.21 24.81
CA GLY A 103 4.66 -7.43 26.14
C GLY A 103 5.25 -6.22 26.80
N GLU A 104 5.33 -5.11 26.08
CA GLU A 104 6.00 -3.93 26.60
C GLU A 104 5.06 -2.95 27.25
N GLU A 105 4.11 -2.47 26.47
CA GLU A 105 3.16 -1.54 27.00
C GLU A 105 1.94 -1.58 26.15
N ASP A 106 0.78 -1.61 26.79
CA ASP A 106 -0.47 -1.56 26.03
C ASP A 106 -0.57 -0.26 25.28
N ASP A 107 -0.12 0.81 25.89
CA ASP A 107 -0.22 2.11 25.25
C ASP A 107 0.55 2.17 23.96
N GLY A 108 1.69 1.54 23.91
CA GLY A 108 2.48 1.50 22.71
C GLY A 108 1.74 0.82 21.57
N GLU A 109 1.09 -0.29 21.87
CA GLU A 109 0.35 -1.01 20.88
C GLU A 109 -0.81 -0.20 20.36
N ASP A 110 -1.55 0.41 21.27
CA ASP A 110 -2.69 1.23 20.89
C ASP A 110 -2.25 2.41 20.05
N SER A 111 -1.14 3.03 20.42
CA SER A 111 -0.64 4.17 19.66
C SER A 111 -0.27 3.78 18.25
N LEU A 112 0.37 2.64 18.09
CA LEU A 112 0.77 2.18 16.78
C LEU A 112 -0.45 1.94 15.90
N MET A 113 -1.42 1.23 16.43
CA MET A 113 -2.62 0.93 15.66
C MET A 113 -3.38 2.20 15.29
N ALA A 114 -3.48 3.12 16.24
CA ALA A 114 -4.20 4.36 15.99
C ALA A 114 -3.47 5.19 14.94
N ALA A 115 -2.16 5.26 15.02
CA ALA A 115 -1.38 6.03 14.05
C ALA A 115 -1.55 5.46 12.65
N LEU A 116 -1.56 4.15 12.55
CA LEU A 116 -1.67 3.52 11.24
C LEU A 116 -3.06 3.65 10.65
N ARG A 117 -4.05 3.82 11.50
CA ARG A 117 -5.41 4.05 11.02
C ARG A 117 -5.70 5.53 10.80
N GLY A 118 -4.77 6.40 11.17
CA GLY A 118 -4.98 7.83 11.01
C GLY A 118 -5.78 8.46 12.12
N GLU A 119 -5.91 7.77 13.25
CA GLU A 119 -6.66 8.29 14.37
C GLU A 119 -5.81 9.18 15.26
N THR A 120 -6.49 10.08 15.96
CA THR A 120 -5.81 10.94 16.89
C THR A 120 -5.60 10.21 18.20
N ILE A 121 -4.45 10.38 18.79
CA ILE A 121 -4.14 9.75 20.05
C ILE A 121 -4.11 10.79 21.13
N GLU A 122 -4.81 10.50 22.18
CA GLU A 122 -4.89 11.45 23.29
C GLU A 122 -3.75 11.36 24.24
#